data_347b39d79574a925d4abf6b3174f7999
#
_entry.id   347b39d79574a925d4abf6b3174f7999
#
_cell.length_a   1.000
_cell.length_b   1.000
_cell.length_c   1.000
_cell.angle_alpha   90.00
_cell.angle_beta   90.00
_cell.angle_gamma   90.00
#
_symmetry.space_group_name_H-M   'P 1'
#
loop_
_entity.id
_entity.type
_entity.pdbx_description
1 polymer ?
#
loop_
_entity_poly.entity_id
_entity_poly.type
_entity_poly.pdbx_seq_one_letter_code
_entity_poly.pdbx_strand_id
1 'polypeptide(L)'
;MASVNKLQLSSGAISGDTYGTAYSLEGLQVDFVGLLKITALGAGTSLVVKIQVSPDNATWTDWISFTAATATGSEVIRATTFGMTYARAFFDFTGGTTTCTATVDLYYDKRR
;
A
#
# COMPACT_ATOMS: atom_id res chain seq x y z
N MET A 1 -6.06 27.21 1.50
CA MET A 1 -6.72 25.95 1.90
C MET A 1 -5.95 24.74 1.41
N ALA A 2 -5.77 23.78 2.28
CA ALA A 2 -5.12 22.54 1.93
C ALA A 2 -6.04 21.66 1.11
N SER A 3 -5.50 20.88 0.19
CA SER A 3 -6.28 19.91 -0.57
C SER A 3 -5.74 18.51 -0.31
N VAL A 4 -6.67 17.58 -0.14
CA VAL A 4 -6.34 16.18 0.08
C VAL A 4 -6.23 15.50 -1.27
N ASN A 5 -5.13 14.81 -1.50
CA ASN A 5 -4.84 14.10 -2.73
C ASN A 5 -4.81 12.61 -2.45
N LYS A 6 -5.10 11.82 -3.47
CA LYS A 6 -5.08 10.38 -3.39
C LYS A 6 -4.19 9.81 -4.48
N LEU A 7 -3.30 8.91 -4.09
CA LEU A 7 -2.50 8.12 -5.02
C LEU A 7 -2.90 6.67 -4.84
N GLN A 8 -3.55 6.10 -5.84
CA GLN A 8 -3.97 4.71 -5.77
C GLN A 8 -2.84 3.80 -6.24
N LEU A 9 -2.28 3.05 -5.29
CA LEU A 9 -1.14 2.18 -5.56
C LEU A 9 -1.56 0.86 -6.18
N SER A 10 -2.74 0.37 -5.85
CA SER A 10 -3.24 -0.89 -6.39
C SER A 10 -4.75 -0.95 -6.24
N SER A 11 -5.40 -1.61 -7.19
CA SER A 11 -6.84 -1.85 -7.15
C SER A 11 -7.17 -3.08 -7.97
N GLY A 12 -8.03 -3.94 -7.42
CA GLY A 12 -8.55 -5.10 -8.14
C GLY A 12 -8.06 -6.42 -7.60
N ALA A 13 -8.15 -7.45 -8.43
CA ALA A 13 -7.84 -8.83 -8.06
C ALA A 13 -6.32 -9.05 -8.10
N ILE A 14 -5.82 -9.70 -7.06
CA ILE A 14 -4.41 -10.07 -6.92
C ILE A 14 -4.34 -11.56 -6.70
N SER A 15 -3.41 -12.23 -7.37
CA SER A 15 -3.19 -13.68 -7.26
C SER A 15 -1.72 -13.93 -6.97
N GLY A 16 -1.44 -14.52 -5.81
CA GLY A 16 -0.07 -14.82 -5.37
C GLY A 16 0.68 -13.56 -4.94
N ASP A 17 1.89 -13.76 -4.45
CA ASP A 17 2.74 -12.65 -4.02
C ASP A 17 3.01 -11.71 -5.19
N THR A 18 2.77 -10.44 -4.99
CA THR A 18 2.81 -9.45 -6.07
C THR A 18 3.42 -8.15 -5.58
N TYR A 19 4.38 -7.64 -6.37
CA TYR A 19 4.85 -6.26 -6.23
C TYR A 19 4.04 -5.41 -7.21
N GLY A 20 3.41 -4.38 -6.71
CA GLY A 20 2.63 -3.48 -7.54
C GLY A 20 3.49 -2.53 -8.37
N THR A 21 2.83 -1.74 -9.20
CA THR A 21 3.49 -0.72 -9.99
C THR A 21 4.08 0.36 -9.08
N ALA A 22 5.27 0.83 -9.42
CA ALA A 22 5.89 1.94 -8.72
C ALA A 22 5.29 3.27 -9.18
N TYR A 23 4.92 4.11 -8.22
CA TYR A 23 4.37 5.44 -8.48
C TYR A 23 5.27 6.50 -7.87
N SER A 24 5.35 7.65 -8.52
CA SER A 24 6.17 8.75 -8.05
C SER A 24 5.50 9.47 -6.88
N LEU A 25 6.26 9.70 -5.81
CA LEU A 25 5.85 10.55 -4.69
C LEU A 25 6.37 11.97 -4.86
N GLU A 26 7.14 12.23 -5.91
CA GLU A 26 7.71 13.56 -6.21
C GLU A 26 8.57 14.11 -5.07
N GLY A 27 9.15 13.23 -4.25
CA GLY A 27 10.01 13.64 -3.15
C GLY A 27 9.29 14.40 -2.04
N LEU A 28 7.97 14.26 -1.94
CA LEU A 28 7.19 14.97 -0.94
C LEU A 28 7.59 14.58 0.48
N GLN A 29 7.67 15.57 1.36
CA GLN A 29 7.91 15.36 2.78
C GLN A 29 6.68 15.81 3.56
N VAL A 30 5.62 15.02 3.48
CA VAL A 30 4.35 15.33 4.12
C VAL A 30 3.85 14.08 4.83
N ASP A 31 2.84 14.26 5.65
CA ASP A 31 2.16 13.13 6.28
C ASP A 31 1.32 12.42 5.23
N PHE A 32 1.39 11.10 5.25
CA PHE A 32 0.58 10.25 4.40
C PHE A 32 -0.32 9.38 5.28
N VAL A 33 -1.48 9.05 4.73
CA VAL A 33 -2.38 8.07 5.33
C VAL A 33 -2.52 6.93 4.32
N GLY A 34 -2.07 5.74 4.73
CA GLY A 34 -2.25 4.53 3.93
C GLY A 34 -3.58 3.89 4.27
N LEU A 35 -4.37 3.59 3.26
CA LEU A 35 -5.64 2.89 3.42
C LEU A 35 -5.58 1.59 2.65
N LEU A 36 -5.78 0.49 3.37
CA LEU A 36 -5.97 -0.83 2.78
C LEU A 36 -7.43 -1.21 2.92
N LYS A 37 -8.04 -1.61 1.81
CA LYS A 37 -9.41 -2.12 1.82
C LYS A 37 -9.43 -3.45 1.10
N ILE A 38 -9.78 -4.53 1.82
CA ILE A 38 -9.88 -5.88 1.27
C ILE A 38 -11.35 -6.23 1.16
N THR A 39 -11.83 -6.45 -0.06
CA THR A 39 -13.23 -6.78 -0.32
C THR A 39 -13.44 -8.28 -0.57
N ALA A 40 -12.38 -9.02 -0.88
CA ALA A 40 -12.42 -10.47 -1.01
C ALA A 40 -11.06 -11.04 -0.63
N LEU A 41 -11.05 -12.19 0.03
CA LEU A 41 -9.82 -12.85 0.45
C LEU A 41 -10.00 -14.35 0.29
N GLY A 42 -9.01 -15.01 -0.30
CA GLY A 42 -9.05 -16.45 -0.52
C GLY A 42 -9.18 -17.24 0.76
N ALA A 43 -9.83 -18.40 0.67
CA ALA A 43 -10.13 -19.22 1.83
C ALA A 43 -8.84 -19.76 2.48
N GLY A 44 -8.75 -19.66 3.80
CA GLY A 44 -7.64 -20.20 4.58
C GLY A 44 -6.31 -19.47 4.41
N THR A 45 -6.31 -18.29 3.78
CA THR A 45 -5.07 -17.55 3.56
C THR A 45 -4.92 -16.42 4.56
N SER A 46 -3.67 -16.06 4.82
CA SER A 46 -3.29 -14.85 5.55
C SER A 46 -2.58 -13.91 4.57
N LEU A 47 -2.93 -12.65 4.58
CA LEU A 47 -2.38 -11.66 3.67
C LEU A 47 -1.74 -10.54 4.46
N VAL A 48 -0.48 -10.24 4.16
CA VAL A 48 0.19 -9.05 4.65
C VAL A 48 0.39 -8.12 3.47
N VAL A 49 -0.15 -6.91 3.58
CA VAL A 49 0.03 -5.88 2.57
C VAL A 49 0.98 -4.83 3.13
N LYS A 50 1.93 -4.42 2.32
CA LYS A 50 2.90 -3.40 2.69
C LYS A 50 2.95 -2.34 1.61
N ILE A 51 3.30 -1.13 2.02
CA ILE A 51 3.68 -0.09 1.07
C ILE A 51 5.18 0.08 1.23
N GLN A 52 5.90 -0.13 0.14
CA GLN A 52 7.36 0.03 0.09
C GLN A 52 7.71 1.34 -0.58
N VAL A 53 8.82 1.92 -0.18
CA VAL A 53 9.32 3.16 -0.75
C VAL A 53 10.75 2.98 -1.23
N SER A 54 11.13 3.83 -2.19
CA SER A 54 12.46 3.78 -2.78
C SER A 54 12.89 5.18 -3.20
N PRO A 55 14.17 5.52 -3.00
CA PRO A 55 14.71 6.78 -3.52
C PRO A 55 15.11 6.72 -4.99
N ASP A 56 15.32 5.51 -5.53
CA ASP A 56 15.93 5.33 -6.86
C ASP A 56 15.14 4.36 -7.76
N ASN A 57 13.97 3.90 -7.31
CA ASN A 57 13.14 2.92 -8.02
C ASN A 57 13.85 1.57 -8.22
N ALA A 58 14.84 1.28 -7.41
CA ALA A 58 15.61 0.03 -7.48
C ALA A 58 15.79 -0.59 -6.10
N THR A 59 16.11 0.23 -5.10
CA THR A 59 16.30 -0.24 -3.73
C THR A 59 15.05 0.06 -2.92
N TRP A 60 14.35 -0.99 -2.48
CA TRP A 60 13.06 -0.86 -1.82
C TRP A 60 13.15 -1.21 -0.36
N THR A 61 12.40 -0.48 0.46
CA THR A 61 12.30 -0.75 1.89
C THR A 61 10.83 -0.67 2.32
N ASP A 62 10.47 -1.45 3.32
CA ASP A 62 9.12 -1.40 3.88
C ASP A 62 8.92 -0.07 4.61
N TRP A 63 7.78 0.55 4.38
CA TRP A 63 7.45 1.83 4.98
C TRP A 63 6.18 1.73 5.81
N ILE A 64 5.09 1.24 5.21
CA ILE A 64 3.84 1.00 5.92
C ILE A 64 3.56 -0.50 5.84
N SER A 65 3.37 -1.13 7.00
CA SER A 65 3.01 -2.55 7.05
C SER A 65 1.64 -2.65 7.71
N PHE A 66 0.67 -3.11 6.94
CA PHE A 66 -0.67 -3.35 7.47
C PHE A 66 -0.69 -4.65 8.26
N THR A 67 -1.61 -4.75 9.21
CA THR A 67 -1.77 -5.95 10.01
C THR A 67 -2.15 -7.14 9.11
N ALA A 68 -1.62 -8.32 9.42
CA ALA A 68 -1.96 -9.53 8.69
C ALA A 68 -3.47 -9.75 8.71
N ALA A 69 -4.05 -9.96 7.53
CA ALA A 69 -5.49 -10.10 7.38
C ALA A 69 -5.85 -11.55 7.11
N THR A 70 -6.87 -12.05 7.79
CA THR A 70 -7.43 -13.37 7.54
C THR A 70 -8.90 -13.28 7.09
N ALA A 71 -9.39 -12.07 6.91
CA ALA A 71 -10.76 -11.78 6.50
C ALA A 71 -10.80 -10.44 5.77
N THR A 72 -11.93 -10.15 5.13
CA THR A 72 -12.15 -8.85 4.52
C THR A 72 -12.20 -7.77 5.59
N GLY A 73 -11.91 -6.52 5.19
CA GLY A 73 -11.90 -5.40 6.10
C GLY A 73 -11.03 -4.27 5.57
N SER A 74 -10.79 -3.29 6.42
CA SER A 74 -9.97 -2.16 6.05
C SER A 74 -9.11 -1.74 7.23
N GLU A 75 -7.99 -1.07 6.92
CA GLU A 75 -7.06 -0.55 7.91
C GLU A 75 -6.46 0.74 7.41
N VAL A 76 -6.24 1.67 8.34
CA VAL A 76 -5.65 2.98 8.06
C VAL A 76 -4.39 3.13 8.90
N ILE A 77 -3.29 3.51 8.25
CA ILE A 77 -2.02 3.75 8.94
C ILE A 77 -1.45 5.08 8.46
N ARG A 78 -0.99 5.86 9.41
CA ARG A 78 -0.41 7.16 9.15
C ARG A 78 1.11 7.06 9.16
N ALA A 79 1.77 7.73 8.22
CA ALA A 79 3.23 7.69 8.11
C ALA A 79 3.76 8.95 7.44
N THR A 80 5.06 9.17 7.59
CA THR A 80 5.74 10.34 7.00
C THR A 80 6.90 9.84 6.15
N THR A 81 7.13 10.48 4.99
CA THR A 81 8.32 10.20 4.19
C THR A 81 9.39 11.26 4.44
N PHE A 82 10.62 10.91 4.07
CA PHE A 82 11.75 11.81 4.13
C PHE A 82 12.38 11.92 2.73
N GLY A 83 11.62 12.46 1.79
CA GLY A 83 12.11 12.66 0.45
C GLY A 83 12.17 11.41 -0.41
N MET A 84 11.45 10.36 -0.05
CA MET A 84 11.37 9.17 -0.88
C MET A 84 10.66 9.50 -2.18
N THR A 85 11.14 8.92 -3.28
CA THR A 85 10.69 9.30 -4.61
C THR A 85 9.58 8.40 -5.14
N TYR A 86 9.62 7.11 -4.77
CA TYR A 86 8.69 6.12 -5.32
C TYR A 86 8.03 5.32 -4.22
N ALA A 87 6.80 4.87 -4.48
CA ALA A 87 6.08 3.95 -3.60
C ALA A 87 5.40 2.87 -4.44
N ARG A 88 5.28 1.69 -3.87
CA ARG A 88 4.54 0.59 -4.48
C ARG A 88 3.88 -0.26 -3.40
N ALA A 89 2.81 -0.96 -3.77
CA ALA A 89 2.18 -1.94 -2.89
C ALA A 89 2.88 -3.30 -3.04
N PHE A 90 2.92 -4.06 -1.96
CA PHE A 90 3.42 -5.43 -1.97
C PHE A 90 2.42 -6.32 -1.25
N PHE A 91 2.06 -7.43 -1.88
CA PHE A 91 1.10 -8.40 -1.36
C PHE A 91 1.84 -9.69 -1.06
N ASP A 92 1.79 -10.14 0.20
CA ASP A 92 2.48 -11.34 0.67
C ASP A 92 1.46 -12.29 1.26
N PHE A 93 1.21 -13.39 0.57
CA PHE A 93 0.23 -14.40 0.97
C PHE A 93 0.90 -15.57 1.67
N THR A 94 0.21 -16.12 2.67
CA THR A 94 0.66 -17.33 3.38
C THR A 94 -0.51 -18.30 3.50
N GLY A 95 -0.32 -19.52 3.03
CA GLY A 95 -1.30 -20.61 3.15
C GLY A 95 -2.52 -20.41 2.27
N GLY A 96 -3.39 -21.39 2.28
CA GLY A 96 -4.71 -21.32 1.65
C GLY A 96 -4.73 -20.96 0.18
N THR A 97 -5.83 -20.35 -0.26
CA THR A 97 -6.00 -19.85 -1.63
C THR A 97 -5.45 -18.43 -1.68
N THR A 98 -4.34 -18.26 -2.40
CA THR A 98 -3.57 -17.02 -2.39
C THR A 98 -4.12 -15.98 -3.37
N THR A 99 -5.36 -15.55 -3.13
CA THR A 99 -6.04 -14.55 -3.94
C THR A 99 -6.71 -13.52 -3.05
N CYS A 100 -6.85 -12.31 -3.58
CA CYS A 100 -7.64 -11.26 -2.90
C CYS A 100 -8.14 -10.26 -3.93
N THR A 101 -9.13 -9.46 -3.51
CA THR A 101 -9.49 -8.24 -4.20
C THR A 101 -9.31 -7.11 -3.18
N ALA A 102 -8.45 -6.18 -3.51
CA ALA A 102 -8.06 -5.15 -2.54
C ALA A 102 -7.74 -3.84 -3.25
N THR A 103 -7.80 -2.77 -2.48
CA THR A 103 -7.39 -1.43 -2.90
C THR A 103 -6.40 -0.90 -1.88
N VAL A 104 -5.29 -0.34 -2.38
CA VAL A 104 -4.27 0.28 -1.55
C VAL A 104 -4.10 1.72 -2.01
N ASP A 105 -4.43 2.66 -1.16
CA ASP A 105 -4.38 4.08 -1.47
C ASP A 105 -3.48 4.81 -0.48
N LEU A 106 -2.82 5.85 -0.98
CA LEU A 106 -2.13 6.84 -0.15
C LEU A 106 -2.87 8.16 -0.27
N TYR A 107 -3.26 8.71 0.88
CA TYR A 107 -3.84 10.05 0.95
C TYR A 107 -2.81 11.01 1.54
N TYR A 108 -2.73 12.18 1.00
CA TYR A 108 -1.80 13.19 1.50
C TYR A 108 -2.34 14.58 1.23
N ASP A 109 -1.85 15.51 2.04
CA ASP A 109 -2.24 16.91 1.96
C ASP A 109 -1.07 17.68 1.38
N LYS A 110 -1.22 18.08 0.12
CA LYS A 110 -0.17 18.77 -0.60
C LYS A 110 -0.31 20.25 -0.36
N ARG A 111 0.42 20.75 0.62
CA ARG A 111 0.37 22.17 0.96
C ARG A 111 1.75 22.78 0.90
N ARG A 112 1.74 24.08 0.87
CA ARG A 112 2.96 24.83 0.78
C ARG A 112 3.32 25.42 2.09
#